data_7e17b2fa665fc90b9a2c36561a764e97
#
_entry.id   7e17b2fa665fc90b9a2c36561a764e97
#
_cell.length_a   1.000
_cell.length_b   1.000
_cell.length_c   1.000
_cell.angle_alpha   90.00
_cell.angle_beta   90.00
_cell.angle_gamma   90.00
#
_symmetry.space_group_name_H-M   'P 1'
#
loop_
_entity.id
_entity.type
_entity.pdbx_description
1 polymer ?
#
loop_
_entity_poly.entity_id
_entity_poly.type
_entity_poly.pdbx_seq_one_letter_code
_entity_poly.pdbx_strand_id
1 'polypeptide(L)'
;MSINITTRLAKFEDLVPSTIPFVEGKLKGHQDRKNYSVIGPGVSEDAKQNVKIAEAHGFNIGAVSAAPMNGSGLHSHTTAEVFIIHSGAWRFYWGVDGTEGEVILYKGDVASFPTNMFRGFQNVSDEEALMFVVLGENDPGVITWTPKLLKEAKKSGMVLLDDNSLIDTEKNKIVDENKIIQPLRDKELETFDHYTSSEIEKFVIRLSDRDKYLVDDEHFNSNKIINYLDKFNIHNKSFDPYIPVSYTHLRAHETNLDL
;
A
#
# COMPACT_ATOMS: atom_id res chain seq x y z
N MET A 1 -1.25 -4.45 -32.98
CA MET A 1 -0.43 -5.37 -32.16
C MET A 1 -1.36 -6.27 -31.38
N SER A 2 -1.19 -7.59 -31.44
CA SER A 2 -1.97 -8.51 -30.62
C SER A 2 -1.38 -8.47 -29.20
N ILE A 3 -2.22 -8.18 -28.21
CA ILE A 3 -1.81 -8.25 -26.80
C ILE A 3 -1.66 -9.73 -26.44
N ASN A 4 -0.48 -10.13 -25.99
CA ASN A 4 -0.30 -11.47 -25.43
C ASN A 4 -0.87 -11.48 -24.00
N ILE A 5 -2.09 -11.99 -23.85
CA ILE A 5 -2.82 -12.01 -22.59
C ILE A 5 -2.10 -12.83 -21.49
N THR A 6 -1.26 -13.79 -21.88
CA THR A 6 -0.53 -14.62 -20.91
C THR A 6 0.53 -13.85 -20.12
N THR A 7 1.06 -12.75 -20.67
CA THR A 7 2.01 -11.89 -19.97
C THR A 7 1.34 -10.97 -18.96
N ARG A 8 0.00 -10.90 -18.97
CA ARG A 8 -0.80 -10.08 -18.07
C ARG A 8 -1.55 -10.88 -16.99
N LEU A 9 -1.27 -12.18 -16.93
CA LEU A 9 -1.83 -13.05 -15.91
C LEU A 9 -0.79 -13.28 -14.80
N ALA A 10 -1.11 -12.92 -13.58
CA ALA A 10 -0.36 -13.25 -12.40
C ALA A 10 -1.23 -14.13 -11.48
N LYS A 11 -0.86 -15.39 -11.33
CA LYS A 11 -1.43 -16.24 -10.29
C LYS A 11 -0.64 -16.06 -9.02
N PHE A 12 -1.32 -16.01 -7.86
CA PHE A 12 -0.65 -15.78 -6.58
C PHE A 12 0.39 -16.87 -6.27
N GLU A 13 0.10 -18.11 -6.62
CA GLU A 13 0.99 -19.27 -6.45
C GLU A 13 2.31 -19.17 -7.25
N ASP A 14 2.34 -18.36 -8.30
CA ASP A 14 3.53 -18.14 -9.15
C ASP A 14 4.39 -16.95 -8.66
N LEU A 15 3.95 -16.22 -7.64
CA LEU A 15 4.66 -15.05 -7.16
C LEU A 15 5.82 -15.46 -6.25
N VAL A 16 6.97 -14.85 -6.46
CA VAL A 16 8.17 -15.05 -5.65
C VAL A 16 8.35 -13.83 -4.74
N PRO A 17 8.21 -13.99 -3.41
CA PRO A 17 8.32 -12.84 -2.51
C PRO A 17 9.76 -12.46 -2.25
N SER A 18 10.00 -11.17 -1.96
CA SER A 18 11.15 -10.75 -1.18
C SER A 18 10.84 -10.93 0.32
N THR A 19 11.79 -11.51 1.06
CA THR A 19 11.70 -11.68 2.52
C THR A 19 12.49 -10.63 3.30
N ILE A 20 13.32 -9.84 2.62
CA ILE A 20 14.03 -8.68 3.17
C ILE A 20 13.85 -7.53 2.15
N PRO A 21 12.62 -7.04 1.98
CA PRO A 21 12.33 -6.02 0.97
C PRO A 21 12.84 -4.63 1.33
N PHE A 22 13.15 -4.38 2.63
CA PHE A 22 13.44 -3.06 3.16
C PHE A 22 14.50 -3.11 4.26
N VAL A 23 15.07 -1.95 4.56
CA VAL A 23 16.14 -1.76 5.55
C VAL A 23 15.78 -2.26 6.96
N GLU A 24 14.50 -2.31 7.29
CA GLU A 24 13.97 -2.79 8.57
C GLU A 24 13.89 -4.33 8.70
N GLY A 25 14.19 -5.07 7.63
CA GLY A 25 13.93 -6.50 7.53
C GLY A 25 14.57 -7.40 8.58
N LYS A 26 15.55 -6.91 9.36
CA LYS A 26 16.13 -7.62 10.52
C LYS A 26 15.57 -7.17 11.86
N LEU A 27 14.73 -6.15 11.90
CA LEU A 27 14.16 -5.64 13.15
C LEU A 27 13.00 -6.51 13.61
N LYS A 28 12.87 -6.68 14.92
CA LYS A 28 11.74 -7.39 15.54
C LYS A 28 10.42 -6.76 15.14
N GLY A 29 9.48 -7.58 14.65
CA GLY A 29 8.18 -7.13 14.15
C GLY A 29 8.18 -6.79 12.66
N HIS A 30 9.31 -6.99 11.95
CA HIS A 30 9.45 -6.75 10.51
C HIS A 30 10.08 -7.93 9.76
N GLN A 31 10.52 -8.97 10.47
CA GLN A 31 11.28 -10.10 9.94
C GLN A 31 10.42 -11.10 9.17
N ASP A 32 9.22 -11.38 9.70
CA ASP A 32 8.34 -12.42 9.17
C ASP A 32 7.28 -11.79 8.25
N ARG A 33 7.77 -11.11 7.21
CA ARG A 33 7.01 -10.45 6.17
C ARG A 33 7.50 -10.85 4.78
N LYS A 34 6.56 -11.02 3.86
CA LYS A 34 6.80 -11.31 2.45
C LYS A 34 6.21 -10.21 1.60
N ASN A 35 7.00 -9.61 0.73
CA ASN A 35 6.53 -8.60 -0.23
C ASN A 35 6.58 -9.19 -1.64
N TYR A 36 5.48 -9.08 -2.36
CA TYR A 36 5.32 -9.57 -3.72
C TYR A 36 5.14 -8.38 -4.67
N SER A 37 5.88 -8.34 -5.78
CA SER A 37 5.66 -7.40 -6.89
C SER A 37 4.83 -8.07 -7.96
N VAL A 38 3.55 -7.71 -8.03
CA VAL A 38 2.61 -8.25 -9.01
C VAL A 38 2.68 -7.49 -10.32
N ILE A 39 2.54 -6.15 -10.26
CA ILE A 39 2.69 -5.24 -11.40
C ILE A 39 3.67 -4.13 -10.99
N GLY A 40 4.74 -3.98 -11.75
CA GLY A 40 5.79 -3.01 -11.45
C GLY A 40 6.63 -3.37 -10.22
N PRO A 41 7.76 -2.69 -10.02
CA PRO A 41 8.71 -2.98 -8.94
C PRO A 41 8.22 -2.53 -7.55
N GLY A 42 7.27 -1.60 -7.48
CA GLY A 42 6.91 -0.95 -6.23
C GLY A 42 8.07 -0.12 -5.68
N VAL A 43 8.10 0.03 -4.35
CA VAL A 43 9.13 0.80 -3.61
C VAL A 43 10.14 -0.08 -2.90
N SER A 44 10.27 -1.35 -3.29
CA SER A 44 11.19 -2.29 -2.64
C SER A 44 12.65 -1.85 -2.79
N GLU A 45 13.40 -1.95 -1.71
CA GLU A 45 14.86 -1.73 -1.67
C GLU A 45 15.64 -3.00 -2.03
N ASP A 46 14.96 -4.13 -2.24
CA ASP A 46 15.56 -5.38 -2.70
C ASP A 46 15.73 -5.36 -4.22
N ALA A 47 16.93 -5.07 -4.70
CA ALA A 47 17.27 -5.06 -6.12
C ALA A 47 17.06 -6.42 -6.84
N LYS A 48 16.86 -7.50 -6.08
CA LYS A 48 16.61 -8.85 -6.61
C LYS A 48 15.15 -9.25 -6.58
N GLN A 49 14.26 -8.34 -6.17
CA GLN A 49 12.84 -8.64 -6.11
C GLN A 49 12.30 -9.06 -7.47
N ASN A 50 11.58 -10.17 -7.50
CA ASN A 50 10.93 -10.67 -8.71
C ASN A 50 9.68 -9.85 -9.02
N VAL A 51 9.61 -9.26 -10.22
CA VAL A 51 8.43 -8.53 -10.72
C VAL A 51 7.70 -9.42 -11.72
N LYS A 52 6.46 -9.81 -11.42
CA LYS A 52 5.70 -10.74 -12.28
C LYS A 52 5.26 -10.10 -13.60
N ILE A 53 4.76 -8.87 -13.55
CA ILE A 53 4.34 -8.09 -14.71
C ILE A 53 5.14 -6.79 -14.71
N ALA A 54 6.20 -6.76 -15.52
CA ALA A 54 7.13 -5.63 -15.56
C ALA A 54 6.69 -4.48 -16.49
N GLU A 55 5.67 -4.71 -17.33
CA GLU A 55 5.16 -3.66 -18.23
C GLU A 55 4.55 -2.51 -17.43
N ALA A 56 4.83 -1.28 -17.85
CA ALA A 56 4.29 -0.07 -17.23
C ALA A 56 2.77 0.04 -17.40
N HIS A 57 2.06 0.32 -16.31
CA HIS A 57 0.60 0.39 -16.27
C HIS A 57 0.06 1.75 -15.77
N GLY A 58 0.92 2.70 -15.39
CA GLY A 58 0.54 3.94 -14.71
C GLY A 58 0.32 3.78 -13.21
N PHE A 59 0.53 2.56 -12.68
CA PHE A 59 0.46 2.20 -11.27
C PHE A 59 1.27 0.92 -11.01
N ASN A 60 1.53 0.65 -9.74
CA ASN A 60 2.12 -0.61 -9.28
C ASN A 60 1.11 -1.37 -8.41
N ILE A 61 1.13 -2.69 -8.47
CA ILE A 61 0.40 -3.56 -7.54
C ILE A 61 1.39 -4.49 -6.86
N GLY A 62 1.40 -4.43 -5.54
CA GLY A 62 2.10 -5.37 -4.69
C GLY A 62 1.13 -6.15 -3.82
N ALA A 63 1.66 -7.13 -3.11
CA ALA A 63 0.98 -7.78 -2.00
C ALA A 63 1.94 -7.93 -0.83
N VAL A 64 1.41 -7.84 0.38
CA VAL A 64 2.16 -8.03 1.62
C VAL A 64 1.49 -9.13 2.42
N SER A 65 2.26 -10.17 2.75
CA SER A 65 1.86 -11.16 3.74
C SER A 65 2.76 -11.02 4.96
N ALA A 66 2.19 -11.08 6.16
CA ALA A 66 2.95 -10.99 7.40
C ALA A 66 2.40 -11.94 8.48
N ALA A 67 3.31 -12.56 9.22
CA ALA A 67 2.98 -13.30 10.42
C ALA A 67 2.37 -12.38 11.50
N PRO A 68 1.71 -12.92 12.54
CA PRO A 68 1.20 -12.12 13.65
C PRO A 68 2.26 -11.16 14.23
N MET A 69 1.84 -9.93 14.53
CA MET A 69 2.69 -8.87 15.07
C MET A 69 3.85 -8.42 14.17
N ASN A 70 3.84 -8.79 12.89
CA ASN A 70 4.79 -8.31 11.88
C ASN A 70 4.13 -7.37 10.87
N GLY A 71 4.94 -6.48 10.28
CA GLY A 71 4.46 -5.49 9.33
C GLY A 71 5.55 -4.54 8.87
N SER A 72 5.20 -3.30 8.57
CA SER A 72 6.15 -2.25 8.20
C SER A 72 6.21 -1.16 9.26
N GLY A 73 7.43 -0.68 9.52
CA GLY A 73 7.69 0.45 10.41
C GLY A 73 7.28 1.78 9.78
N LEU A 74 7.52 2.84 10.51
CA LEU A 74 7.11 4.19 10.14
C LEU A 74 7.92 4.71 8.94
N HIS A 75 7.22 4.96 7.86
CA HIS A 75 7.77 5.45 6.59
C HIS A 75 6.78 6.37 5.88
N SER A 76 7.27 7.13 4.94
CA SER A 76 6.48 8.03 4.10
C SER A 76 6.76 7.79 2.62
N HIS A 77 5.75 8.06 1.79
CA HIS A 77 5.82 8.05 0.33
C HIS A 77 5.45 9.41 -0.25
N THR A 78 5.96 9.69 -1.43
CA THR A 78 5.56 10.86 -2.23
C THR A 78 4.39 10.55 -3.18
N THR A 79 4.11 9.27 -3.42
CA THR A 79 3.00 8.80 -4.27
C THR A 79 1.85 8.29 -3.43
N ALA A 80 0.64 8.31 -4.01
CA ALA A 80 -0.55 7.75 -3.39
C ALA A 80 -0.39 6.24 -3.16
N GLU A 81 -0.87 5.77 -2.03
CA GLU A 81 -0.85 4.36 -1.65
C GLU A 81 -2.22 3.92 -1.13
N VAL A 82 -2.73 2.83 -1.71
CA VAL A 82 -4.01 2.24 -1.33
C VAL A 82 -3.79 0.81 -0.84
N PHE A 83 -4.37 0.50 0.30
CA PHE A 83 -4.36 -0.84 0.89
C PHE A 83 -5.72 -1.50 0.75
N ILE A 84 -5.74 -2.76 0.33
CA ILE A 84 -6.94 -3.57 0.17
C ILE A 84 -6.76 -4.83 1.03
N ILE A 85 -7.50 -4.94 2.11
CA ILE A 85 -7.34 -6.04 3.06
C ILE A 85 -7.97 -7.32 2.51
N HIS A 86 -7.14 -8.32 2.23
CA HIS A 86 -7.61 -9.62 1.75
C HIS A 86 -7.94 -10.57 2.89
N SER A 87 -7.11 -10.60 3.94
CA SER A 87 -7.33 -11.45 5.11
C SER A 87 -6.75 -10.83 6.38
N GLY A 88 -7.23 -11.29 7.54
CA GLY A 88 -6.77 -10.87 8.85
C GLY A 88 -7.26 -9.50 9.26
N ALA A 89 -6.58 -8.96 10.28
CA ALA A 89 -6.77 -7.64 10.83
C ALA A 89 -5.45 -6.88 10.81
N TRP A 90 -5.46 -5.68 10.28
CA TRP A 90 -4.27 -4.88 10.10
C TRP A 90 -4.41 -3.55 10.84
N ARG A 91 -3.52 -3.32 11.78
CA ARG A 91 -3.36 -2.03 12.47
C ARG A 91 -2.50 -1.14 11.61
N PHE A 92 -2.99 0.03 11.25
CA PHE A 92 -2.23 1.13 10.69
C PHE A 92 -2.04 2.19 11.77
N TYR A 93 -0.85 2.73 11.90
CA TYR A 93 -0.49 3.74 12.90
C TYR A 93 0.41 4.78 12.25
N TRP A 94 0.39 6.01 12.74
CA TRP A 94 1.07 7.13 12.06
C TRP A 94 1.64 8.16 13.02
N GLY A 95 2.39 9.14 12.41
CA GLY A 95 3.20 10.13 13.05
C GLY A 95 4.67 9.72 13.12
N VAL A 96 5.56 10.66 13.41
CA VAL A 96 7.00 10.40 13.46
C VAL A 96 7.35 9.31 14.49
N ASP A 97 6.61 9.28 15.60
CA ASP A 97 6.77 8.30 16.69
C ASP A 97 5.71 7.19 16.64
N GLY A 98 4.76 7.25 15.71
CA GLY A 98 3.65 6.30 15.60
C GLY A 98 2.58 6.46 16.67
N THR A 99 2.47 7.64 17.27
CA THR A 99 1.56 7.93 18.38
C THR A 99 0.46 8.94 18.07
N GLU A 100 0.42 9.48 16.85
CA GLU A 100 -0.59 10.48 16.47
C GLU A 100 -1.97 9.88 16.26
N GLY A 101 -2.03 8.61 15.86
CA GLY A 101 -3.28 7.89 15.75
C GLY A 101 -3.08 6.49 15.17
N GLU A 102 -4.17 5.74 15.17
CA GLU A 102 -4.22 4.39 14.60
C GLU A 102 -5.62 4.05 14.10
N VAL A 103 -5.69 3.09 13.19
CA VAL A 103 -6.92 2.48 12.70
C VAL A 103 -6.68 0.99 12.47
N ILE A 104 -7.69 0.16 12.77
CA ILE A 104 -7.66 -1.26 12.43
C ILE A 104 -8.57 -1.50 11.24
N LEU A 105 -8.02 -2.15 10.22
CA LEU A 105 -8.73 -2.55 9.01
C LEU A 105 -8.90 -4.07 9.00
N TYR A 106 -10.05 -4.52 8.53
CA TYR A 106 -10.43 -5.92 8.46
C TYR A 106 -10.63 -6.36 7.01
N LYS A 107 -10.75 -7.67 6.80
CA LYS A 107 -11.00 -8.25 5.48
C LYS A 107 -12.10 -7.50 4.71
N GLY A 108 -11.76 -7.02 3.51
CA GLY A 108 -12.63 -6.28 2.61
C GLY A 108 -12.60 -4.77 2.79
N ASP A 109 -11.97 -4.26 3.86
CA ASP A 109 -11.76 -2.83 4.01
C ASP A 109 -10.70 -2.33 3.03
N VAL A 110 -10.83 -1.06 2.64
CA VAL A 110 -9.89 -0.36 1.76
C VAL A 110 -9.52 0.97 2.41
N ALA A 111 -8.24 1.31 2.39
CA ALA A 111 -7.78 2.62 2.86
C ALA A 111 -6.79 3.23 1.88
N SER A 112 -6.92 4.55 1.66
CA SER A 112 -5.98 5.37 0.91
C SER A 112 -5.31 6.34 1.85
N PHE A 113 -4.08 6.06 2.26
CA PHE A 113 -3.35 6.96 3.15
C PHE A 113 -2.80 8.17 2.38
N PRO A 114 -2.89 9.37 2.97
CA PRO A 114 -2.29 10.57 2.38
C PRO A 114 -0.78 10.41 2.17
N THR A 115 -0.27 11.09 1.15
CA THR A 115 1.17 11.26 0.94
C THR A 115 1.78 12.16 2.03
N ASN A 116 3.10 12.21 2.11
CA ASN A 116 3.83 13.12 3.00
C ASN A 116 3.50 12.95 4.50
N MET A 117 3.04 11.76 4.93
CA MET A 117 2.86 11.40 6.34
C MET A 117 3.63 10.14 6.68
N PHE A 118 4.17 10.04 7.88
CA PHE A 118 4.74 8.79 8.38
C PHE A 118 3.62 7.85 8.83
N ARG A 119 3.59 6.64 8.28
CA ARG A 119 2.70 5.55 8.67
C ARG A 119 3.43 4.23 8.67
N GLY A 120 2.96 3.33 9.49
CA GLY A 120 3.36 1.94 9.54
C GLY A 120 2.13 1.06 9.63
N PHE A 121 2.31 -0.25 9.44
CA PHE A 121 1.23 -1.23 9.59
C PHE A 121 1.72 -2.51 10.25
N GLN A 122 0.81 -3.23 10.88
CA GLN A 122 1.10 -4.47 11.58
C GLN A 122 -0.08 -5.42 11.46
N ASN A 123 0.19 -6.70 11.17
CA ASN A 123 -0.82 -7.74 11.29
C ASN A 123 -1.11 -7.97 12.80
N VAL A 124 -2.34 -7.70 13.23
CA VAL A 124 -2.80 -7.90 14.61
C VAL A 124 -3.75 -9.07 14.76
N SER A 125 -3.85 -9.94 13.74
CA SER A 125 -4.54 -11.22 13.83
C SER A 125 -3.63 -12.32 14.36
N ASP A 126 -4.21 -13.46 14.71
CA ASP A 126 -3.51 -14.63 15.27
C ASP A 126 -2.83 -15.50 14.20
N GLU A 127 -3.10 -15.24 12.92
CA GLU A 127 -2.59 -15.99 11.78
C GLU A 127 -1.89 -15.07 10.78
N GLU A 128 -1.16 -15.68 9.83
CA GLU A 128 -0.58 -14.96 8.70
C GLU A 128 -1.71 -14.26 7.90
N ALA A 129 -1.56 -12.99 7.67
CA ALA A 129 -2.54 -12.17 6.96
C ALA A 129 -1.96 -11.61 5.65
N LEU A 130 -2.85 -11.29 4.71
CA LEU A 130 -2.52 -10.79 3.37
C LEU A 130 -3.30 -9.52 3.08
N MET A 131 -2.62 -8.55 2.47
CA MET A 131 -3.25 -7.38 1.85
C MET A 131 -2.60 -7.09 0.50
N PHE A 132 -3.36 -6.46 -0.39
CA PHE A 132 -2.84 -5.88 -1.63
C PHE A 132 -2.54 -4.40 -1.42
N VAL A 133 -1.53 -3.93 -2.14
CA VAL A 133 -1.06 -2.55 -2.09
C VAL A 133 -1.01 -2.02 -3.52
N VAL A 134 -1.62 -0.86 -3.74
CA VAL A 134 -1.56 -0.15 -5.02
C VAL A 134 -0.79 1.15 -4.80
N LEU A 135 0.26 1.36 -5.58
CA LEU A 135 1.04 2.60 -5.60
C LEU A 135 0.78 3.31 -6.92
N GLY A 136 0.61 4.61 -6.87
CA GLY A 136 0.46 5.46 -8.05
C GLY A 136 1.73 5.46 -8.90
N GLU A 137 1.56 5.85 -10.17
CA GLU A 137 2.62 6.04 -11.16
C GLU A 137 3.39 4.77 -11.56
N ASN A 138 4.21 4.86 -12.60
CA ASN A 138 5.08 3.74 -13.01
C ASN A 138 6.34 3.65 -12.14
N ASP A 139 6.85 4.81 -11.72
CA ASP A 139 7.92 4.95 -10.74
C ASP A 139 7.31 5.54 -9.46
N PRO A 140 7.03 4.74 -8.45
CA PRO A 140 6.42 5.20 -7.20
C PRO A 140 7.41 5.93 -6.28
N GLY A 141 8.65 6.17 -6.72
CA GLY A 141 9.68 6.83 -5.95
C GLY A 141 10.32 5.95 -4.89
N VAL A 142 10.82 6.58 -3.86
CA VAL A 142 11.54 5.94 -2.76
C VAL A 142 10.81 6.12 -1.42
N ILE A 143 11.16 5.28 -0.46
CA ILE A 143 10.66 5.38 0.91
C ILE A 143 11.51 6.35 1.70
N THR A 144 10.85 7.21 2.47
CA THR A 144 11.48 8.01 3.53
C THR A 144 11.22 7.36 4.89
N TRP A 145 12.26 6.91 5.56
CA TRP A 145 12.20 6.26 6.87
C TRP A 145 12.34 7.25 8.01
N THR A 146 11.70 6.97 9.15
CA THR A 146 11.93 7.78 10.36
C THR A 146 13.37 7.64 10.85
N PRO A 147 13.93 8.71 11.47
CA PRO A 147 15.30 8.69 12.01
C PRO A 147 15.56 7.57 13.00
N LYS A 148 14.56 7.23 13.82
CA LYS A 148 14.63 6.14 14.79
C LYS A 148 14.82 4.80 14.10
N LEU A 149 14.00 4.52 13.07
CA LEU A 149 14.05 3.25 12.33
C LEU A 149 15.41 3.07 11.64
N LEU A 150 15.92 4.09 10.94
CA LEU A 150 17.24 4.02 10.29
C LEU A 150 18.37 3.74 11.30
N LYS A 151 18.32 4.36 12.49
CA LYS A 151 19.30 4.11 13.55
C LYS A 151 19.22 2.67 14.09
N GLU A 152 18.03 2.14 14.25
CA GLU A 152 17.81 0.75 14.69
C GLU A 152 18.25 -0.25 13.61
N ALA A 153 17.90 0.00 12.36
CA ALA A 153 18.35 -0.81 11.23
C ALA A 153 19.87 -0.88 11.12
N LYS A 154 20.56 0.25 11.22
CA LYS A 154 22.04 0.29 11.23
C LYS A 154 22.63 -0.56 12.36
N LYS A 155 22.03 -0.55 13.55
CA LYS A 155 22.46 -1.39 14.67
C LYS A 155 22.26 -2.90 14.40
N SER A 156 21.25 -3.26 13.60
CA SER A 156 20.99 -4.65 13.18
C SER A 156 21.84 -5.10 11.99
N GLY A 157 22.75 -4.25 11.54
CA GLY A 157 23.60 -4.52 10.39
C GLY A 157 22.95 -4.24 9.02
N MET A 158 21.81 -3.54 8.98
CA MET A 158 21.18 -3.14 7.74
C MET A 158 21.36 -1.64 7.50
N VAL A 159 21.83 -1.27 6.30
CA VAL A 159 21.97 0.13 5.90
C VAL A 159 21.41 0.34 4.50
N LEU A 160 20.87 1.52 4.28
CA LEU A 160 20.38 1.98 2.99
C LEU A 160 21.35 3.06 2.48
N LEU A 161 21.73 2.93 1.21
CA LEU A 161 22.60 3.92 0.55
C LEU A 161 21.75 5.01 -0.14
N ASP A 162 22.41 6.08 -0.52
CA ASP A 162 21.80 7.24 -1.19
C ASP A 162 21.25 6.93 -2.60
N ASP A 163 21.70 5.82 -3.20
CA ASP A 163 21.17 5.27 -4.45
C ASP A 163 20.05 4.23 -4.22
N ASN A 164 19.50 4.16 -3.01
CA ASN A 164 18.48 3.21 -2.57
C ASN A 164 18.94 1.73 -2.53
N SER A 165 20.25 1.47 -2.56
CA SER A 165 20.80 0.12 -2.41
C SER A 165 20.75 -0.34 -0.96
N LEU A 166 20.11 -1.49 -0.72
CA LEU A 166 20.04 -2.13 0.60
C LEU A 166 21.28 -3.00 0.84
N ILE A 167 21.99 -2.74 1.91
CA ILE A 167 23.22 -3.46 2.26
C ILE A 167 23.09 -4.16 3.62
N ASP A 168 23.36 -5.46 3.62
CA ASP A 168 23.57 -6.25 4.82
C ASP A 168 25.08 -6.22 5.16
N THR A 169 25.48 -5.47 6.19
CA THR A 169 26.87 -5.25 6.56
C THR A 169 27.54 -6.49 7.18
N GLU A 170 26.73 -7.47 7.63
CA GLU A 170 27.26 -8.75 8.09
C GLU A 170 27.76 -9.62 6.92
N LYS A 171 27.12 -9.48 5.75
CA LYS A 171 27.48 -10.19 4.52
C LYS A 171 28.47 -9.40 3.66
N ASN A 172 28.35 -8.07 3.65
CA ASN A 172 29.18 -7.16 2.87
C ASN A 172 30.04 -6.32 3.80
N LYS A 173 31.33 -6.65 3.89
CA LYS A 173 32.26 -6.05 4.85
C LYS A 173 32.75 -4.64 4.47
N ILE A 174 32.52 -4.20 3.24
CA ILE A 174 32.98 -2.89 2.75
C ILE A 174 31.76 -2.09 2.35
N VAL A 175 31.47 -1.04 3.12
CA VAL A 175 30.42 -0.06 2.85
C VAL A 175 31.05 1.33 2.87
N ASP A 176 30.79 2.14 1.86
CA ASP A 176 31.16 3.56 1.87
C ASP A 176 30.22 4.31 2.81
N GLU A 177 30.73 4.62 4.00
CA GLU A 177 29.98 5.33 5.05
C GLU A 177 29.41 6.68 4.58
N ASN A 178 30.05 7.33 3.59
CA ASN A 178 29.59 8.61 3.04
C ASN A 178 28.34 8.48 2.17
N LYS A 179 28.06 7.26 1.69
CA LYS A 179 26.88 6.96 0.88
C LYS A 179 25.70 6.46 1.71
N ILE A 180 25.89 6.20 2.99
CA ILE A 180 24.77 5.77 3.84
C ILE A 180 23.82 6.95 4.01
N ILE A 181 22.52 6.68 3.72
CA ILE A 181 21.46 7.67 3.87
C ILE A 181 21.44 8.21 5.31
N GLN A 182 21.43 9.52 5.45
CA GLN A 182 21.42 10.14 6.78
C GLN A 182 19.97 10.31 7.26
N PRO A 183 19.70 10.04 8.54
CA PRO A 183 18.40 10.31 9.13
C PRO A 183 18.01 11.79 8.97
N LEU A 184 16.75 12.05 8.72
CA LEU A 184 16.20 13.40 8.68
C LEU A 184 16.45 14.14 9.99
N ARG A 185 16.71 15.45 9.88
CA ARG A 185 16.84 16.37 11.01
C ARG A 185 15.47 16.85 11.45
N ASP A 186 15.35 17.33 12.68
CA ASP A 186 14.08 17.80 13.25
C ASP A 186 13.35 18.79 12.35
N LYS A 187 14.07 19.77 11.77
CA LYS A 187 13.50 20.75 10.85
C LYS A 187 12.90 20.13 9.57
N GLU A 188 13.44 19.00 9.12
CA GLU A 188 12.92 18.28 7.96
C GLU A 188 11.68 17.47 8.34
N LEU A 189 11.63 16.97 9.58
CA LEU A 189 10.46 16.26 10.10
C LEU A 189 9.24 17.18 10.27
N GLU A 190 9.45 18.47 10.56
CA GLU A 190 8.37 19.48 10.66
C GLU A 190 7.63 19.72 9.34
N THR A 191 8.15 19.24 8.20
CA THR A 191 7.51 19.39 6.88
C THR A 191 6.52 18.29 6.56
N PHE A 192 6.41 17.26 7.40
CA PHE A 192 5.45 16.18 7.21
C PHE A 192 4.07 16.54 7.75
N ASP A 193 3.06 16.01 7.10
CA ASP A 193 1.68 16.28 7.47
C ASP A 193 1.25 15.42 8.67
N HIS A 194 0.37 16.00 9.49
CA HIS A 194 -0.17 15.39 10.69
C HIS A 194 -1.68 15.18 10.53
N TYR A 195 -2.18 14.02 10.95
CA TYR A 195 -3.58 13.66 10.82
C TYR A 195 -4.14 13.07 12.10
N THR A 196 -5.33 13.51 12.47
CA THR A 196 -6.13 12.87 13.53
C THR A 196 -6.76 11.57 13.02
N SER A 197 -7.14 10.67 13.93
CA SER A 197 -7.84 9.44 13.56
C SER A 197 -9.16 9.72 12.83
N SER A 198 -9.88 10.80 13.18
CA SER A 198 -11.12 11.19 12.51
C SER A 198 -10.91 11.70 11.07
N GLU A 199 -9.74 12.24 10.76
CA GLU A 199 -9.39 12.64 9.40
C GLU A 199 -9.01 11.41 8.57
N ILE A 200 -8.18 10.51 9.12
CA ILE A 200 -7.79 9.28 8.42
C ILE A 200 -9.01 8.37 8.17
N GLU A 201 -9.98 8.29 9.09
CA GLU A 201 -11.19 7.49 8.87
C GLU A 201 -11.99 7.93 7.63
N LYS A 202 -11.86 9.18 7.17
CA LYS A 202 -12.47 9.65 5.92
C LYS A 202 -11.86 9.02 4.67
N PHE A 203 -10.64 8.49 4.76
CA PHE A 203 -9.95 7.79 3.69
C PHE A 203 -10.10 6.28 3.77
N VAL A 204 -10.94 5.78 4.69
CA VAL A 204 -11.21 4.36 4.89
C VAL A 204 -12.61 4.01 4.39
N ILE A 205 -12.68 2.95 3.59
CA ILE A 205 -13.93 2.32 3.17
C ILE A 205 -14.08 1.03 3.96
N ARG A 206 -15.12 0.96 4.80
CA ARG A 206 -15.44 -0.24 5.57
C ARG A 206 -16.35 -1.16 4.80
N LEU A 207 -15.97 -2.45 4.68
CA LEU A 207 -16.88 -3.45 4.10
C LEU A 207 -18.18 -3.56 4.90
N SER A 208 -18.12 -3.40 6.23
CA SER A 208 -19.29 -3.37 7.10
C SER A 208 -20.28 -2.25 6.80
N ASP A 209 -19.81 -1.18 6.14
CA ASP A 209 -20.67 -0.05 5.75
C ASP A 209 -21.33 -0.27 4.39
N ARG A 210 -21.02 -1.37 3.70
CA ARG A 210 -21.54 -1.69 2.38
C ARG A 210 -23.06 -1.56 2.32
N ASP A 211 -23.75 -2.10 3.29
CA ASP A 211 -25.23 -2.12 3.31
C ASP A 211 -25.84 -0.73 3.46
N LYS A 212 -25.09 0.24 3.99
CA LYS A 212 -25.52 1.65 4.03
C LYS A 212 -25.54 2.30 2.64
N TYR A 213 -24.83 1.70 1.68
CA TYR A 213 -24.65 2.21 0.32
C TYR A 213 -25.25 1.29 -0.75
N LEU A 214 -25.72 0.09 -0.37
CA LEU A 214 -26.51 -0.73 -1.26
C LEU A 214 -27.79 0.01 -1.58
N VAL A 215 -27.96 0.29 -2.86
CA VAL A 215 -29.20 0.86 -3.38
C VAL A 215 -30.20 -0.28 -3.35
N ASP A 216 -31.35 -0.12 -2.66
CA ASP A 216 -32.49 -1.01 -2.83
C ASP A 216 -32.75 -1.13 -4.34
N ASP A 217 -32.82 -2.36 -4.86
CA ASP A 217 -32.96 -2.66 -6.29
C ASP A 217 -34.18 -1.98 -6.92
N GLU A 218 -35.16 -1.57 -6.12
CA GLU A 218 -36.39 -0.91 -6.59
C GLU A 218 -36.18 0.57 -6.93
N HIS A 219 -35.13 1.26 -6.44
CA HIS A 219 -34.94 2.69 -6.72
C HIS A 219 -33.45 3.04 -6.84
N PHE A 220 -32.87 2.77 -8.00
CA PHE A 220 -31.56 3.29 -8.35
C PHE A 220 -31.60 4.83 -8.35
N ASN A 221 -31.10 5.44 -7.31
CA ASN A 221 -31.09 6.90 -7.17
C ASN A 221 -29.66 7.41 -7.42
N SER A 222 -29.47 8.07 -8.57
CA SER A 222 -28.22 8.70 -8.96
C SER A 222 -27.64 9.65 -7.89
N ASN A 223 -28.51 10.28 -7.10
CA ASN A 223 -28.09 11.16 -6.01
C ASN A 223 -27.35 10.42 -4.89
N LYS A 224 -27.64 9.13 -4.65
CA LYS A 224 -26.90 8.33 -3.65
C LYS A 224 -25.48 8.00 -4.11
N ILE A 225 -25.28 7.75 -5.41
CA ILE A 225 -23.94 7.55 -5.99
C ILE A 225 -23.15 8.85 -5.95
N ILE A 226 -23.77 9.99 -6.28
CA ILE A 226 -23.13 11.30 -6.19
C ILE A 226 -22.69 11.57 -4.75
N ASN A 227 -23.57 11.35 -3.77
CA ASN A 227 -23.23 11.51 -2.36
C ASN A 227 -22.11 10.53 -1.89
N TYR A 228 -22.04 9.32 -2.47
CA TYR A 228 -20.97 8.39 -2.23
C TYR A 228 -19.65 8.88 -2.80
N LEU A 229 -19.64 9.36 -4.04
CA LEU A 229 -18.46 9.94 -4.70
C LEU A 229 -18.01 11.23 -4.00
N ASP A 230 -18.98 12.06 -3.54
CA ASP A 230 -18.72 13.27 -2.75
C ASP A 230 -18.00 12.97 -1.43
N LYS A 231 -18.44 11.91 -0.73
CA LYS A 231 -17.82 11.48 0.53
C LYS A 231 -16.33 11.15 0.36
N PHE A 232 -15.92 10.65 -0.81
CA PHE A 232 -14.54 10.30 -1.11
C PHE A 232 -13.78 11.39 -1.86
N ASN A 233 -14.40 12.58 -2.01
CA ASN A 233 -13.78 13.70 -2.72
C ASN A 233 -13.27 13.33 -4.13
N ILE A 234 -13.91 12.33 -4.77
CA ILE A 234 -13.57 11.81 -6.10
C ILE A 234 -14.08 12.75 -7.22
N HIS A 235 -14.45 13.98 -6.89
CA HIS A 235 -14.74 15.01 -7.87
C HIS A 235 -13.47 15.49 -8.55
N ASN A 236 -12.99 14.70 -9.48
CA ASN A 236 -12.13 15.27 -10.51
C ASN A 236 -13.04 16.00 -11.51
N LYS A 237 -12.80 17.28 -11.78
CA LYS A 237 -13.56 18.14 -12.71
C LYS A 237 -13.64 17.59 -14.15
N SER A 238 -13.01 16.45 -14.43
CA SER A 238 -13.04 15.74 -15.72
C SER A 238 -13.94 14.51 -15.74
N PHE A 239 -14.61 14.16 -14.62
CA PHE A 239 -15.52 13.04 -14.60
C PHE A 239 -16.89 13.51 -15.11
N ASP A 240 -17.23 13.16 -16.34
CA ASP A 240 -18.57 13.37 -16.87
C ASP A 240 -19.53 12.41 -16.14
N PRO A 241 -20.49 12.92 -15.33
CA PRO A 241 -21.43 12.06 -14.61
C PRO A 241 -22.42 11.33 -15.56
N TYR A 242 -22.31 11.54 -16.85
CA TYR A 242 -23.15 10.93 -17.89
C TYR A 242 -22.51 9.76 -18.63
N ILE A 243 -21.39 9.19 -18.15
CA ILE A 243 -20.91 7.93 -18.70
C ILE A 243 -21.35 6.75 -17.81
N PRO A 244 -22.57 6.22 -17.98
CA PRO A 244 -23.00 4.97 -17.33
C PRO A 244 -22.56 3.74 -18.12
N VAL A 245 -21.37 3.76 -18.72
CA VAL A 245 -20.95 2.70 -19.67
C VAL A 245 -20.65 1.36 -18.99
N SER A 246 -20.27 1.36 -17.72
CA SER A 246 -19.99 0.11 -17.00
C SER A 246 -21.24 -0.58 -16.45
N TYR A 247 -22.30 0.16 -16.14
CA TYR A 247 -23.50 -0.39 -15.50
C TYR A 247 -24.49 -1.00 -16.52
N THR A 248 -24.58 -0.41 -17.71
CA THR A 248 -25.41 -0.97 -18.79
C THR A 248 -24.84 -2.28 -19.34
N HIS A 249 -23.52 -2.49 -19.28
CA HIS A 249 -22.91 -3.75 -19.71
C HIS A 249 -23.16 -4.90 -18.72
N LEU A 250 -23.18 -4.63 -17.41
CA LEU A 250 -23.49 -5.65 -16.40
C LEU A 250 -24.95 -6.10 -16.49
N ARG A 251 -25.92 -5.20 -16.69
CA ARG A 251 -27.33 -5.58 -16.90
C ARG A 251 -27.59 -6.30 -18.22
N ALA A 252 -26.87 -5.98 -19.29
CA ALA A 252 -27.04 -6.68 -20.57
C ALA A 252 -26.60 -8.16 -20.50
N HIS A 253 -25.71 -8.52 -19.58
CA HIS A 253 -25.32 -9.92 -19.35
C HIS A 253 -26.31 -10.69 -18.48
N GLU A 254 -26.98 -10.05 -17.52
CA GLU A 254 -27.95 -10.73 -16.66
C GLU A 254 -29.27 -11.03 -17.39
N THR A 255 -29.67 -10.21 -18.36
CA THR A 255 -30.90 -10.43 -19.13
C THR A 255 -30.80 -11.51 -20.23
N ASN A 256 -29.60 -12.02 -20.52
CA ASN A 256 -29.41 -13.08 -21.52
C ASN A 256 -29.26 -14.49 -20.90
N LEU A 257 -29.47 -14.66 -19.60
CA LEU A 257 -29.41 -15.95 -18.93
C LEU A 257 -30.80 -16.58 -18.68
N ASP A 258 -31.90 -15.91 -19.05
CA ASP A 258 -33.29 -16.40 -18.90
C ASP A 258 -34.03 -16.62 -20.22
N LEU A 259 -33.33 -17.09 -21.27
CA LEU A 259 -33.99 -17.60 -22.49
C LEU A 259 -33.41 -18.94 -22.92
#